data_70e0b785433572711fb810b93f028b51
#
_entry.id   70e0b785433572711fb810b93f028b51
#
_cell.length_a   1.000
_cell.length_b   1.000
_cell.length_c   1.000
_cell.angle_alpha   90.00
_cell.angle_beta   90.00
_cell.angle_gamma   90.00
#
_symmetry.space_group_name_H-M   'P 1'
#
loop_
_entity.id
_entity.type
_entity.pdbx_description
1 polymer ?
#
loop_
_entity_poly.entity_id
_entity_poly.type
_entity_poly.pdbx_seq_one_letter_code
_entity_poly.pdbx_strand_id
1 'polypeptide(L)'
;MDNLILVDEQLENFLRCPGCGGDLSNELTCVSCGLSFPIENGIPRMLLPAIRSALQANGAADAFDAKQAKTALSFGYEWQRFPEMYAEWEKQFLDYMQPHRPEFFKGKKVLDAGCGNGRFAYYAGKYAREVWAIDLGPAVEVARKNTASLENVHVVQADLHHPPFAPESFDFIYSIGVLHHLPDPEIAFQNLLRYLKPGGEIQIYLYWQPERPSIKSLLLNAVNSTRSLTTKLPHWAVHALAYPSAAAAFLFFVWPYRIMQSVPALRPYAANMPMKQYAVLPFRVCVNDQLDRFSAPIENRYTRTEVEAWLSSAGLKQSQVIANFGWLGTGQKPETPVSYAS
;
A
#
# COMPACT_ATOMS: atom_id res chain seq x y z
N MET A 1 -8.85 -15.22 33.45
CA MET A 1 -10.02 -14.34 33.25
C MET A 1 -9.87 -13.76 31.86
N ASP A 2 -10.49 -14.45 30.92
CA ASP A 2 -10.41 -14.10 29.50
C ASP A 2 -11.17 -12.78 29.29
N ASN A 3 -10.45 -11.72 29.01
CA ASN A 3 -11.05 -10.52 28.50
C ASN A 3 -11.61 -10.86 27.09
N LEU A 4 -12.88 -11.22 27.04
CA LEU A 4 -13.70 -11.13 25.85
C LEU A 4 -13.68 -9.64 25.48
N ILE A 5 -12.77 -9.25 24.59
CA ILE A 5 -12.83 -7.96 23.91
C ILE A 5 -14.12 -8.06 23.08
N LEU A 6 -15.18 -7.42 23.58
CA LEU A 6 -16.41 -7.23 22.81
C LEU A 6 -15.99 -6.58 21.50
N VAL A 7 -16.20 -7.28 20.41
CA VAL A 7 -16.03 -6.73 19.06
C VAL A 7 -16.94 -5.51 18.99
N ASP A 8 -16.42 -4.38 18.57
CA ASP A 8 -17.20 -3.18 18.35
C ASP A 8 -18.33 -3.53 17.36
N GLU A 9 -19.59 -3.30 17.73
CA GLU A 9 -20.76 -3.58 16.88
C GLU A 9 -20.61 -3.00 15.47
N GLN A 10 -19.79 -1.95 15.29
CA GLN A 10 -19.47 -1.38 13.99
C GLN A 10 -18.62 -2.31 13.12
N LEU A 11 -17.67 -3.06 13.73
CA LEU A 11 -16.81 -4.02 13.01
C LEU A 11 -17.63 -5.19 12.44
N GLU A 12 -18.51 -5.77 13.25
CA GLU A 12 -19.32 -6.93 12.86
C GLU A 12 -20.29 -6.61 11.72
N ASN A 13 -20.97 -5.47 11.83
CA ASN A 13 -21.96 -5.06 10.84
C ASN A 13 -21.34 -4.64 9.50
N PHE A 14 -20.06 -4.29 9.47
CA PHE A 14 -19.39 -3.79 8.28
C PHE A 14 -18.55 -4.84 7.56
N LEU A 15 -17.93 -5.78 8.31
CA LEU A 15 -17.15 -6.87 7.72
C LEU A 15 -18.03 -7.93 7.09
N ARG A 16 -17.50 -8.57 6.05
CA ARG A 16 -18.11 -9.71 5.34
C ARG A 16 -17.10 -10.84 5.21
N CYS A 17 -17.60 -12.05 5.06
CA CYS A 17 -16.74 -13.20 4.81
C CYS A 17 -15.96 -13.03 3.52
N PRO A 18 -14.60 -13.02 3.53
CA PRO A 18 -13.80 -12.89 2.31
C PRO A 18 -13.94 -14.06 1.35
N GLY A 19 -14.47 -15.21 1.82
CA GLY A 19 -14.66 -16.42 0.99
C GLY A 19 -15.96 -16.43 0.21
N CYS A 20 -17.07 -16.00 0.80
CA CYS A 20 -18.39 -16.10 0.16
C CYS A 20 -19.20 -14.79 0.19
N GLY A 21 -18.70 -13.72 0.83
CA GLY A 21 -19.42 -12.46 0.98
C GLY A 21 -20.56 -12.48 2.01
N GLY A 22 -20.77 -13.60 2.70
CA GLY A 22 -21.85 -13.76 3.69
C GLY A 22 -21.62 -12.97 4.97
N ASP A 23 -22.68 -12.78 5.74
CA ASP A 23 -22.66 -12.10 7.02
C ASP A 23 -21.86 -12.89 8.07
N LEU A 24 -21.32 -12.16 9.04
CA LEU A 24 -20.54 -12.72 10.14
C LEU A 24 -21.35 -12.64 11.45
N SER A 25 -21.14 -13.63 12.33
CA SER A 25 -21.61 -13.57 13.71
C SER A 25 -20.72 -12.69 14.56
N ASN A 26 -21.13 -12.44 15.81
CA ASN A 26 -20.37 -11.65 16.81
C ASN A 26 -18.97 -12.23 17.10
N GLU A 27 -18.72 -13.49 16.75
CA GLU A 27 -17.41 -14.15 16.87
C GLU A 27 -16.65 -14.17 15.52
N LEU A 28 -17.07 -13.36 14.54
CA LEU A 28 -16.55 -13.34 13.17
C LEU A 28 -16.56 -14.72 12.50
N THR A 29 -17.58 -15.50 12.75
CA THR A 29 -17.85 -16.77 12.05
C THR A 29 -18.90 -16.55 10.96
N CYS A 30 -18.59 -16.96 9.73
CA CYS A 30 -19.51 -16.80 8.61
C CYS A 30 -20.74 -17.69 8.77
N VAL A 31 -21.92 -17.09 8.76
CA VAL A 31 -23.20 -17.82 8.89
C VAL A 31 -23.52 -18.68 7.68
N SER A 32 -22.91 -18.41 6.52
CA SER A 32 -23.18 -19.11 5.26
C SER A 32 -22.22 -20.25 4.99
N CYS A 33 -20.89 -20.08 5.22
CA CYS A 33 -19.88 -21.10 4.88
C CYS A 33 -19.10 -21.65 6.09
N GLY A 34 -19.35 -21.14 7.30
CA GLY A 34 -18.75 -21.63 8.54
C GLY A 34 -17.27 -21.23 8.77
N LEU A 35 -16.67 -20.44 7.89
CA LEU A 35 -15.31 -19.93 8.10
C LEU A 35 -15.26 -18.98 9.31
N SER A 36 -14.28 -19.17 10.18
CA SER A 36 -14.08 -18.36 11.37
C SER A 36 -12.79 -17.54 11.26
N PHE A 37 -12.84 -16.29 11.73
CA PHE A 37 -11.76 -15.33 11.63
C PHE A 37 -11.41 -14.82 13.04
N PRO A 38 -10.21 -15.17 13.58
CA PRO A 38 -9.85 -14.75 14.93
C PRO A 38 -9.58 -13.25 15.01
N ILE A 39 -9.75 -12.70 16.21
CA ILE A 39 -9.28 -11.36 16.56
C ILE A 39 -8.02 -11.54 17.42
N GLU A 40 -6.91 -11.03 16.93
CA GLU A 40 -5.63 -11.10 17.64
C GLU A 40 -5.08 -9.68 17.83
N ASN A 41 -4.74 -9.32 19.06
CA ASN A 41 -4.29 -7.97 19.44
C ASN A 41 -5.29 -6.86 19.04
N GLY A 42 -6.59 -7.17 19.05
CA GLY A 42 -7.65 -6.24 18.62
C GLY A 42 -7.72 -6.03 17.12
N ILE A 43 -7.10 -6.90 16.30
CA ILE A 43 -7.11 -6.86 14.84
C ILE A 43 -7.85 -8.09 14.30
N PRO A 44 -8.97 -7.93 13.56
CA PRO A 44 -9.60 -9.03 12.85
C PRO A 44 -8.67 -9.62 11.79
N ARG A 45 -8.49 -10.97 11.81
CA ARG A 45 -7.64 -11.70 10.85
C ARG A 45 -8.50 -12.29 9.73
N MET A 46 -8.94 -11.45 8.82
CA MET A 46 -9.88 -11.78 7.73
C MET A 46 -9.18 -12.44 6.55
N LEU A 47 -8.47 -13.56 6.81
CA LEU A 47 -7.67 -14.28 5.82
C LEU A 47 -8.28 -15.63 5.49
N LEU A 48 -8.36 -15.96 4.21
CA LEU A 48 -8.72 -17.30 3.76
C LEU A 48 -7.68 -18.35 4.21
N PRO A 49 -8.08 -19.62 4.44
CA PRO A 49 -7.18 -20.65 4.96
C PRO A 49 -5.89 -20.84 4.16
N ALA A 50 -5.95 -20.77 2.83
CA ALA A 50 -4.79 -20.96 1.95
C ALA A 50 -3.72 -19.89 2.20
N ILE A 51 -4.09 -18.60 2.16
CA ILE A 51 -3.13 -17.50 2.38
C ILE A 51 -2.66 -17.45 3.83
N ARG A 52 -3.53 -17.78 4.81
CA ARG A 52 -3.14 -17.88 6.22
C ARG A 52 -2.04 -18.94 6.39
N SER A 53 -2.24 -20.12 5.81
CA SER A 53 -1.25 -21.21 5.85
C SER A 53 0.06 -20.81 5.15
N ALA A 54 -0.02 -20.12 4.02
CA ALA A 54 1.16 -19.63 3.30
C ALA A 54 1.97 -18.62 4.13
N LEU A 55 1.31 -17.71 4.86
CA LEU A 55 1.97 -16.77 5.78
C LEU A 55 2.64 -17.50 6.94
N GLN A 56 2.00 -18.50 7.54
CA GLN A 56 2.55 -19.30 8.64
C GLN A 56 3.74 -20.15 8.21
N ALA A 57 3.70 -20.66 6.97
CA ALA A 57 4.82 -21.42 6.37
C ALA A 57 5.96 -20.54 5.84
N ASN A 58 5.97 -19.24 6.13
CA ASN A 58 6.95 -18.27 5.61
C ASN A 58 7.09 -18.29 4.09
N GLY A 59 6.01 -18.54 3.37
CA GLY A 59 5.99 -18.62 1.91
C GLY A 59 6.77 -19.82 1.35
N ALA A 60 6.93 -20.90 2.11
CA ALA A 60 7.71 -22.08 1.70
C ALA A 60 7.01 -22.98 0.67
N ALA A 61 5.74 -22.73 0.35
CA ALA A 61 5.00 -23.47 -0.68
C ALA A 61 5.22 -22.89 -2.08
N ASP A 62 5.23 -23.73 -3.12
CA ASP A 62 5.38 -23.31 -4.53
C ASP A 62 4.04 -22.92 -5.18
N ALA A 63 3.20 -22.18 -4.47
CA ALA A 63 1.90 -21.72 -4.94
C ALA A 63 1.87 -20.19 -5.17
N PHE A 64 0.88 -19.73 -5.93
CA PHE A 64 0.59 -18.30 -6.12
C PHE A 64 0.56 -17.54 -4.77
N ASP A 65 -0.15 -18.10 -3.78
CA ASP A 65 -0.26 -17.56 -2.43
C ASP A 65 1.10 -17.46 -1.71
N ALA A 66 2.03 -18.37 -2.01
CA ALA A 66 3.35 -18.38 -1.38
C ALA A 66 4.20 -17.17 -1.78
N LYS A 67 4.18 -16.77 -3.05
CA LYS A 67 4.92 -15.60 -3.53
C LYS A 67 4.33 -14.31 -2.97
N GLN A 68 3.00 -14.23 -2.89
CA GLN A 68 2.28 -13.13 -2.27
C GLN A 68 2.59 -13.07 -0.77
N ALA A 69 2.50 -14.20 -0.07
CA ALA A 69 2.82 -14.29 1.36
C ALA A 69 4.27 -13.87 1.64
N LYS A 70 5.25 -14.33 0.84
CA LYS A 70 6.65 -13.93 0.98
C LYS A 70 6.85 -12.43 0.80
N THR A 71 6.13 -11.81 -0.12
CA THR A 71 6.15 -10.36 -0.34
C THR A 71 5.57 -9.63 0.88
N ALA A 72 4.41 -10.07 1.38
CA ALA A 72 3.77 -9.49 2.57
C ALA A 72 4.64 -9.63 3.84
N LEU A 73 5.33 -10.77 4.01
CA LEU A 73 6.26 -10.99 5.12
C LEU A 73 7.50 -10.10 5.01
N SER A 74 7.99 -9.83 3.79
CA SER A 74 9.11 -8.90 3.58
C SER A 74 8.74 -7.48 4.03
N PHE A 75 7.60 -6.97 3.61
CA PHE A 75 7.07 -5.67 4.07
C PHE A 75 6.75 -5.68 5.56
N GLY A 76 6.21 -6.79 6.09
CA GLY A 76 6.00 -6.94 7.53
C GLY A 76 7.29 -6.84 8.34
N TYR A 77 8.37 -7.46 7.89
CA TYR A 77 9.70 -7.31 8.50
C TYR A 77 10.19 -5.85 8.44
N GLU A 78 10.04 -5.21 7.29
CA GLU A 78 10.42 -3.82 7.08
C GLU A 78 9.69 -2.90 8.06
N TRP A 79 8.37 -2.92 8.09
CA TRP A 79 7.57 -2.02 8.93
C TRP A 79 7.73 -2.29 10.43
N GLN A 80 8.04 -3.50 10.83
CA GLN A 80 8.41 -3.79 12.23
C GLN A 80 9.76 -3.16 12.62
N ARG A 81 10.67 -2.98 11.67
CA ARG A 81 11.98 -2.35 11.90
C ARG A 81 11.95 -0.83 11.76
N PHE A 82 11.00 -0.32 11.00
CA PHE A 82 10.82 1.11 10.73
C PHE A 82 9.39 1.56 11.08
N PRO A 83 8.98 1.44 12.36
CA PRO A 83 7.62 1.76 12.79
C PRO A 83 7.37 3.25 12.97
N GLU A 84 8.41 4.09 12.86
CA GLU A 84 8.37 5.49 13.27
C GLU A 84 7.41 6.30 12.39
N MET A 85 6.67 7.20 13.06
CA MET A 85 5.85 8.23 12.43
C MET A 85 6.62 9.56 12.42
N TYR A 86 6.85 10.11 11.24
CA TYR A 86 7.52 11.40 11.05
C TYR A 86 6.50 12.46 10.63
N ALA A 87 6.72 13.72 11.03
CA ALA A 87 5.84 14.84 10.66
C ALA A 87 5.78 15.04 9.13
N GLU A 88 6.84 14.72 8.42
CA GLU A 88 6.95 14.80 6.96
C GLU A 88 5.99 13.84 6.24
N TRP A 89 5.48 12.81 6.92
CA TRP A 89 4.49 11.90 6.34
C TRP A 89 3.16 12.56 6.02
N GLU A 90 2.77 13.64 6.71
CA GLU A 90 1.58 14.42 6.36
C GLU A 90 1.70 15.02 4.97
N LYS A 91 2.84 15.71 4.73
CA LYS A 91 3.12 16.27 3.41
C LYS A 91 3.18 15.17 2.35
N GLN A 92 3.84 14.05 2.64
CA GLN A 92 3.93 12.92 1.71
C GLN A 92 2.53 12.34 1.40
N PHE A 93 1.67 12.18 2.42
CA PHE A 93 0.29 11.77 2.23
C PHE A 93 -0.45 12.70 1.27
N LEU A 94 -0.39 14.01 1.50
CA LEU A 94 -1.04 15.00 0.64
C LEU A 94 -0.45 15.04 -0.77
N ASP A 95 0.85 14.84 -0.91
CA ASP A 95 1.51 14.72 -2.23
C ASP A 95 0.99 13.49 -3.00
N TYR A 96 0.72 12.36 -2.32
CA TYR A 96 0.13 11.17 -2.95
C TYR A 96 -1.38 11.27 -3.17
N MET A 97 -2.08 12.14 -2.44
CA MET A 97 -3.52 12.35 -2.60
C MET A 97 -3.88 13.40 -3.68
N GLN A 98 -2.90 14.01 -4.34
CA GLN A 98 -3.19 14.94 -5.44
C GLN A 98 -4.08 14.30 -6.52
N PRO A 99 -5.09 15.04 -7.04
CA PRO A 99 -5.34 16.48 -6.84
C PRO A 99 -6.16 16.81 -5.59
N HIS A 100 -6.51 15.82 -4.76
CA HIS A 100 -7.37 16.01 -3.59
C HIS A 100 -6.67 16.77 -2.48
N ARG A 101 -7.44 17.60 -1.77
CA ARG A 101 -7.02 18.34 -0.58
C ARG A 101 -7.67 17.72 0.67
N PRO A 102 -7.24 18.10 1.89
CA PRO A 102 -7.84 17.57 3.14
C PRO A 102 -9.36 17.65 3.18
N GLU A 103 -9.95 18.72 2.65
CA GLU A 103 -11.41 18.95 2.63
C GLU A 103 -12.17 17.88 1.84
N PHE A 104 -11.52 17.26 0.85
CA PHE A 104 -12.09 16.16 0.07
C PHE A 104 -12.51 14.97 0.94
N PHE A 105 -11.76 14.70 2.01
CA PHE A 105 -11.99 13.53 2.88
C PHE A 105 -13.17 13.74 3.86
N LYS A 106 -13.59 15.00 4.07
CA LYS A 106 -14.62 15.33 5.05
C LYS A 106 -15.92 14.55 4.80
N GLY A 107 -16.38 13.83 5.83
CA GLY A 107 -17.60 13.03 5.79
C GLY A 107 -17.49 11.71 5.03
N LYS A 108 -16.35 11.39 4.42
CA LYS A 108 -16.15 10.17 3.64
C LYS A 108 -15.77 8.97 4.50
N LYS A 109 -16.23 7.79 4.08
CA LYS A 109 -15.72 6.49 4.48
C LYS A 109 -14.65 6.08 3.47
N VAL A 110 -13.44 5.83 3.97
CA VAL A 110 -12.24 5.65 3.15
C VAL A 110 -11.65 4.25 3.36
N LEU A 111 -11.16 3.62 2.30
CA LEU A 111 -10.34 2.40 2.37
C LEU A 111 -8.89 2.73 2.03
N ASP A 112 -7.98 2.42 2.97
CA ASP A 112 -6.54 2.32 2.74
C ASP A 112 -6.19 0.88 2.37
N ALA A 113 -6.03 0.63 1.07
CA ALA A 113 -5.82 -0.70 0.52
C ALA A 113 -4.33 -1.03 0.43
N GLY A 114 -3.79 -1.66 1.47
CA GLY A 114 -2.37 -1.94 1.69
C GLY A 114 -1.73 -0.88 2.60
N CYS A 115 -2.19 -0.82 3.85
CA CYS A 115 -1.85 0.28 4.76
C CYS A 115 -0.41 0.23 5.30
N GLY A 116 0.32 -0.88 5.16
CA GLY A 116 1.67 -1.06 5.70
C GLY A 116 1.73 -0.74 7.20
N ASN A 117 2.57 0.22 7.61
CA ASN A 117 2.68 0.67 8.99
C ASN A 117 1.57 1.64 9.44
N GLY A 118 0.56 1.90 8.61
CA GLY A 118 -0.58 2.77 8.95
C GLY A 118 -0.30 4.27 8.84
N ARG A 119 0.85 4.69 8.29
CA ARG A 119 1.19 6.13 8.21
C ARG A 119 0.17 6.95 7.41
N PHE A 120 -0.34 6.41 6.30
CA PHE A 120 -1.34 7.10 5.49
C PHE A 120 -2.75 6.96 6.07
N ALA A 121 -3.10 5.81 6.66
CA ALA A 121 -4.34 5.63 7.41
C ALA A 121 -4.45 6.64 8.56
N TYR A 122 -3.36 6.93 9.27
CA TYR A 122 -3.33 7.93 10.33
C TYR A 122 -3.69 9.33 9.82
N TYR A 123 -3.08 9.78 8.71
CA TYR A 123 -3.40 11.11 8.17
C TYR A 123 -4.78 11.14 7.50
N ALA A 124 -5.19 10.08 6.81
CA ALA A 124 -6.56 9.96 6.31
C ALA A 124 -7.57 10.07 7.45
N GLY A 125 -7.31 9.41 8.59
CA GLY A 125 -8.17 9.45 9.77
C GLY A 125 -8.34 10.83 10.40
N LYS A 126 -7.35 11.72 10.26
CA LYS A 126 -7.49 13.13 10.69
C LYS A 126 -8.51 13.91 9.87
N TYR A 127 -8.77 13.52 8.64
CA TYR A 127 -9.58 14.28 7.69
C TYR A 127 -10.91 13.58 7.36
N ALA A 128 -10.94 12.26 7.34
CA ALA A 128 -12.08 11.44 6.97
C ALA A 128 -13.05 11.24 8.16
N ARG A 129 -14.30 10.88 7.84
CA ARG A 129 -15.24 10.40 8.85
C ARG A 129 -14.80 9.07 9.43
N GLU A 130 -14.33 8.16 8.59
CA GLU A 130 -13.99 6.79 8.97
C GLU A 130 -12.98 6.23 7.96
N VAL A 131 -11.97 5.50 8.45
CA VAL A 131 -10.94 4.86 7.63
C VAL A 131 -10.86 3.38 7.99
N TRP A 132 -10.95 2.54 6.97
CA TRP A 132 -10.62 1.12 7.05
C TRP A 132 -9.26 0.90 6.42
N ALA A 133 -8.33 0.35 7.18
CA ALA A 133 -6.95 0.16 6.77
C ALA A 133 -6.65 -1.33 6.72
N ILE A 134 -6.40 -1.87 5.53
CA ILE A 134 -6.15 -3.30 5.36
C ILE A 134 -4.75 -3.57 4.83
N ASP A 135 -4.12 -4.64 5.33
CA ASP A 135 -2.86 -5.17 4.83
C ASP A 135 -2.82 -6.69 5.01
N LEU A 136 -2.10 -7.37 4.14
CA LEU A 136 -1.98 -8.83 4.18
C LEU A 136 -0.99 -9.29 5.26
N GLY A 137 0.08 -8.54 5.45
CA GLY A 137 1.22 -8.91 6.27
C GLY A 137 1.10 -8.52 7.75
N PRO A 138 2.10 -8.90 8.54
CA PRO A 138 2.18 -8.54 9.96
C PRO A 138 2.42 -7.05 10.20
N ALA A 139 2.54 -6.23 9.16
CA ALA A 139 2.58 -4.77 9.23
C ALA A 139 1.35 -4.18 9.94
N VAL A 140 0.21 -4.86 9.92
CA VAL A 140 -1.02 -4.45 10.62
C VAL A 140 -0.83 -4.25 12.12
N GLU A 141 0.13 -4.96 12.76
CA GLU A 141 0.47 -4.75 14.17
C GLU A 141 1.07 -3.36 14.42
N VAL A 142 1.87 -2.89 13.48
CA VAL A 142 2.46 -1.55 13.53
C VAL A 142 1.40 -0.52 13.19
N ALA A 143 0.58 -0.77 12.17
CA ALA A 143 -0.52 0.11 11.79
C ALA A 143 -1.49 0.34 12.95
N ARG A 144 -1.89 -0.71 13.65
CA ARG A 144 -2.78 -0.61 14.83
C ARG A 144 -2.21 0.26 15.93
N LYS A 145 -0.89 0.15 16.20
CA LYS A 145 -0.19 0.98 17.17
C LYS A 145 -0.11 2.45 16.73
N ASN A 146 0.25 2.68 15.47
CA ASN A 146 0.42 4.02 14.92
C ASN A 146 -0.89 4.79 14.80
N THR A 147 -2.01 4.09 14.65
CA THR A 147 -3.35 4.70 14.52
C THR A 147 -4.16 4.67 15.81
N ALA A 148 -3.62 4.13 16.92
CA ALA A 148 -4.34 3.91 18.18
C ALA A 148 -4.96 5.17 18.82
N SER A 149 -4.47 6.36 18.48
CA SER A 149 -5.01 7.64 18.95
C SER A 149 -6.25 8.11 18.18
N LEU A 150 -6.66 7.38 17.13
CA LEU A 150 -7.79 7.73 16.27
C LEU A 150 -8.87 6.64 16.35
N GLU A 151 -10.01 6.95 16.95
CA GLU A 151 -11.13 6.01 17.13
C GLU A 151 -11.82 5.67 15.81
N ASN A 152 -11.67 6.52 14.79
CA ASN A 152 -12.27 6.36 13.47
C ASN A 152 -11.38 5.59 12.47
N VAL A 153 -10.28 4.96 12.93
CA VAL A 153 -9.39 4.14 12.07
C VAL A 153 -9.45 2.69 12.51
N HIS A 154 -9.96 1.84 11.62
CA HIS A 154 -10.13 0.41 11.84
C HIS A 154 -9.08 -0.37 11.05
N VAL A 155 -8.19 -1.09 11.74
CA VAL A 155 -7.15 -1.90 11.09
C VAL A 155 -7.59 -3.35 11.02
N VAL A 156 -7.49 -3.95 9.83
CA VAL A 156 -7.89 -5.34 9.56
C VAL A 156 -6.79 -6.05 8.76
N GLN A 157 -6.45 -7.27 9.12
CA GLN A 157 -5.59 -8.10 8.28
C GLN A 157 -6.40 -8.77 7.19
N ALA A 158 -6.15 -8.40 5.93
CA ALA A 158 -6.93 -8.90 4.80
C ALA A 158 -6.11 -8.91 3.50
N ASP A 159 -6.55 -9.75 2.55
CA ASP A 159 -6.01 -9.82 1.20
C ASP A 159 -6.78 -8.89 0.26
N LEU A 160 -6.08 -8.11 -0.56
CA LEU A 160 -6.67 -7.24 -1.57
C LEU A 160 -7.38 -8.00 -2.71
N HIS A 161 -7.10 -9.28 -2.87
CA HIS A 161 -7.86 -10.14 -3.79
C HIS A 161 -9.22 -10.56 -3.22
N HIS A 162 -9.35 -10.55 -1.88
CA HIS A 162 -10.55 -10.96 -1.15
C HIS A 162 -10.86 -9.97 0.00
N PRO A 163 -11.10 -8.69 -0.27
CA PRO A 163 -11.41 -7.71 0.76
C PRO A 163 -12.69 -8.09 1.51
N PRO A 164 -12.68 -8.01 2.85
CA PRO A 164 -13.79 -8.51 3.68
C PRO A 164 -14.89 -7.45 3.87
N PHE A 165 -15.41 -6.89 2.80
CA PHE A 165 -16.42 -5.83 2.85
C PHE A 165 -17.62 -6.14 1.96
N ALA A 166 -18.76 -5.50 2.25
CA ALA A 166 -19.87 -5.48 1.32
C ALA A 166 -19.54 -4.63 0.08
N PRO A 167 -20.08 -4.95 -1.09
CA PRO A 167 -19.97 -4.07 -2.26
C PRO A 167 -20.43 -2.65 -1.94
N GLU A 168 -19.86 -1.65 -2.65
CA GLU A 168 -20.25 -0.25 -2.55
C GLU A 168 -20.20 0.34 -1.13
N SER A 169 -19.18 -0.04 -0.37
CA SER A 169 -18.99 0.36 1.02
C SER A 169 -18.28 1.70 1.20
N PHE A 170 -17.44 2.12 0.24
CA PHE A 170 -16.51 3.24 0.41
C PHE A 170 -16.80 4.39 -0.55
N ASP A 171 -16.67 5.61 -0.02
CA ASP A 171 -16.76 6.85 -0.80
C ASP A 171 -15.45 7.14 -1.55
N PHE A 172 -14.32 6.67 -0.97
CA PHE A 172 -12.98 6.80 -1.55
C PHE A 172 -12.13 5.57 -1.21
N ILE A 173 -11.37 5.10 -2.18
CA ILE A 173 -10.38 4.01 -2.00
C ILE A 173 -9.04 4.51 -2.49
N TYR A 174 -7.98 4.32 -1.72
CA TYR A 174 -6.63 4.53 -2.22
C TYR A 174 -5.73 3.32 -1.96
N SER A 175 -4.77 3.11 -2.88
CA SER A 175 -3.75 2.07 -2.77
C SER A 175 -2.41 2.64 -3.22
N ILE A 176 -1.54 2.95 -2.26
CA ILE A 176 -0.31 3.69 -2.48
C ILE A 176 0.90 2.80 -2.22
N GLY A 177 1.60 2.41 -3.28
CA GLY A 177 2.82 1.61 -3.16
C GLY A 177 2.57 0.12 -2.93
N VAL A 178 1.42 -0.43 -3.35
CA VAL A 178 1.00 -1.79 -3.01
C VAL A 178 0.72 -2.66 -4.23
N LEU A 179 -0.17 -2.22 -5.12
CA LEU A 179 -0.67 -3.06 -6.22
C LEU A 179 0.47 -3.65 -7.07
N HIS A 180 1.53 -2.89 -7.34
CA HIS A 180 2.66 -3.36 -8.12
C HIS A 180 3.54 -4.43 -7.40
N HIS A 181 3.24 -4.73 -6.15
CA HIS A 181 3.83 -5.82 -5.37
C HIS A 181 2.93 -7.07 -5.28
N LEU A 182 1.81 -7.07 -6.00
CA LEU A 182 0.91 -8.23 -6.08
C LEU A 182 1.25 -9.11 -7.30
N PRO A 183 0.91 -10.41 -7.26
CA PRO A 183 1.07 -11.29 -8.43
C PRO A 183 0.24 -10.83 -9.62
N ASP A 184 -1.03 -10.47 -9.38
CA ASP A 184 -2.00 -10.00 -10.39
C ASP A 184 -2.56 -8.62 -10.01
N PRO A 185 -1.79 -7.53 -10.24
CA PRO A 185 -2.13 -6.19 -9.77
C PRO A 185 -3.42 -5.64 -10.38
N GLU A 186 -3.69 -5.94 -11.67
CA GLU A 186 -4.87 -5.47 -12.37
C GLU A 186 -6.16 -6.12 -11.82
N ILE A 187 -6.09 -7.43 -11.50
CA ILE A 187 -7.22 -8.13 -10.87
C ILE A 187 -7.52 -7.52 -9.49
N ALA A 188 -6.49 -7.24 -8.70
CA ALA A 188 -6.66 -6.59 -7.40
C ALA A 188 -7.27 -5.19 -7.54
N PHE A 189 -6.83 -4.41 -8.53
CA PHE A 189 -7.41 -3.10 -8.83
C PHE A 189 -8.90 -3.22 -9.21
N GLN A 190 -9.25 -4.14 -10.11
CA GLN A 190 -10.64 -4.37 -10.52
C GLN A 190 -11.51 -4.83 -9.35
N ASN A 191 -10.98 -5.67 -8.47
CA ASN A 191 -11.69 -6.10 -7.25
C ASN A 191 -11.99 -4.93 -6.32
N LEU A 192 -11.07 -3.98 -6.13
CA LEU A 192 -11.29 -2.79 -5.30
C LEU A 192 -12.46 -1.95 -5.79
N LEU A 193 -12.70 -1.87 -7.10
CA LEU A 193 -13.82 -1.10 -7.68
C LEU A 193 -15.20 -1.64 -7.29
N ARG A 194 -15.31 -2.91 -6.90
CA ARG A 194 -16.56 -3.49 -6.39
C ARG A 194 -17.00 -2.86 -5.07
N TYR A 195 -16.03 -2.43 -4.26
CA TYR A 195 -16.26 -1.84 -2.94
C TYR A 195 -16.42 -0.33 -2.98
N LEU A 196 -16.17 0.29 -4.13
CA LEU A 196 -16.37 1.71 -4.36
C LEU A 196 -17.85 1.98 -4.68
N LYS A 197 -18.46 2.94 -3.98
CA LYS A 197 -19.82 3.39 -4.24
C LYS A 197 -19.96 3.99 -5.63
N PRO A 198 -21.15 3.98 -6.23
CA PRO A 198 -21.46 4.87 -7.37
C PRO A 198 -21.08 6.33 -7.02
N GLY A 199 -20.41 7.03 -7.94
CA GLY A 199 -19.89 8.38 -7.69
C GLY A 199 -18.66 8.46 -6.79
N GLY A 200 -18.23 7.34 -6.19
CA GLY A 200 -17.00 7.27 -5.39
C GLY A 200 -15.75 7.34 -6.26
N GLU A 201 -14.61 7.64 -5.66
CA GLU A 201 -13.34 7.81 -6.36
C GLU A 201 -12.28 6.81 -5.88
N ILE A 202 -11.44 6.36 -6.80
CA ILE A 202 -10.28 5.52 -6.50
C ILE A 202 -8.99 6.24 -6.87
N GLN A 203 -7.95 6.05 -6.04
CA GLN A 203 -6.61 6.54 -6.32
C GLN A 203 -5.56 5.45 -6.09
N ILE A 204 -4.69 5.25 -7.09
CA ILE A 204 -3.61 4.27 -7.03
C ILE A 204 -2.28 4.94 -7.30
N TYR A 205 -1.20 4.41 -6.69
CA TYR A 205 0.16 4.77 -7.02
C TYR A 205 0.94 3.55 -7.46
N LEU A 206 1.51 3.63 -8.67
CA LEU A 206 2.28 2.56 -9.28
C LEU A 206 3.70 3.02 -9.63
N TYR A 207 4.65 2.10 -9.54
CA TYR A 207 6.04 2.39 -9.90
C TYR A 207 6.20 2.60 -11.40
N TRP A 208 6.98 3.62 -11.73
CA TRP A 208 7.25 4.07 -13.07
C TRP A 208 8.20 3.14 -13.84
N GLN A 209 7.88 2.90 -15.12
CA GLN A 209 8.73 2.25 -16.10
C GLN A 209 9.07 3.22 -17.24
N PRO A 210 10.34 3.30 -17.70
CA PRO A 210 10.70 4.07 -18.87
C PRO A 210 10.04 3.53 -20.14
N GLU A 211 9.41 4.41 -20.91
CA GLU A 211 8.82 4.05 -22.21
C GLU A 211 9.88 3.80 -23.30
N ARG A 212 11.08 4.36 -23.13
CA ARG A 212 12.18 4.24 -24.09
C ARG A 212 13.47 3.81 -23.39
N PRO A 213 14.34 3.05 -24.08
CA PRO A 213 15.66 2.74 -23.57
C PRO A 213 16.43 4.02 -23.21
N SER A 214 16.97 4.06 -22.00
CA SER A 214 17.68 5.22 -21.46
C SER A 214 18.71 4.77 -20.42
N ILE A 215 19.61 5.64 -20.00
CA ILE A 215 20.53 5.37 -18.88
C ILE A 215 19.73 4.98 -17.64
N LYS A 216 18.55 5.60 -17.42
CA LYS A 216 17.67 5.25 -16.29
C LYS A 216 17.13 3.84 -16.39
N SER A 217 16.77 3.36 -17.60
CA SER A 217 16.31 1.97 -17.80
C SER A 217 17.44 0.97 -17.57
N LEU A 218 18.68 1.31 -17.96
CA LEU A 218 19.84 0.45 -17.70
C LEU A 218 20.10 0.33 -16.19
N LEU A 219 20.05 1.43 -15.46
CA LEU A 219 20.20 1.44 -14.00
C LEU A 219 19.08 0.64 -13.31
N LEU A 220 17.84 0.78 -13.76
CA LEU A 220 16.72 -0.01 -13.25
C LEU A 220 16.91 -1.52 -13.50
N ASN A 221 17.39 -1.90 -14.66
CA ASN A 221 17.69 -3.30 -14.96
C ASN A 221 18.82 -3.84 -14.06
N ALA A 222 19.83 -3.05 -13.78
CA ALA A 222 20.89 -3.43 -12.83
C ALA A 222 20.34 -3.62 -11.41
N VAL A 223 19.46 -2.73 -10.95
CA VAL A 223 18.75 -2.87 -9.66
C VAL A 223 17.88 -4.13 -9.65
N ASN A 224 17.12 -4.40 -10.71
CA ASN A 224 16.28 -5.60 -10.82
C ASN A 224 17.12 -6.90 -10.80
N SER A 225 18.26 -6.90 -11.49
CA SER A 225 19.20 -8.05 -11.46
C SER A 225 19.77 -8.25 -10.06
N THR A 226 20.14 -7.18 -9.37
CA THR A 226 20.61 -7.26 -7.96
C THR A 226 19.50 -7.79 -7.05
N ARG A 227 18.26 -7.28 -7.21
CA ARG A 227 17.11 -7.74 -6.43
C ARG A 227 16.83 -9.23 -6.59
N SER A 228 16.98 -9.79 -7.80
CA SER A 228 16.80 -11.23 -8.04
C SER A 228 17.75 -12.10 -7.21
N LEU A 229 18.88 -11.57 -6.78
CA LEU A 229 19.83 -12.22 -5.89
C LEU A 229 19.52 -11.93 -4.44
N THR A 230 19.27 -10.68 -4.08
CA THR A 230 19.06 -10.26 -2.69
C THR A 230 17.77 -10.80 -2.09
N THR A 231 16.71 -11.01 -2.88
CA THR A 231 15.46 -11.65 -2.43
C THR A 231 15.62 -13.14 -2.04
N LYS A 232 16.76 -13.75 -2.33
CA LYS A 232 17.13 -15.10 -1.85
C LYS A 232 17.82 -15.07 -0.50
N LEU A 233 18.30 -13.92 -0.07
CA LEU A 233 18.95 -13.75 1.23
C LEU A 233 17.92 -13.63 2.37
N PRO A 234 18.28 -13.99 3.59
CA PRO A 234 17.41 -13.74 4.73
C PRO A 234 17.26 -12.23 4.97
N HIS A 235 16.09 -11.79 5.45
CA HIS A 235 15.77 -10.37 5.63
C HIS A 235 16.83 -9.58 6.44
N TRP A 236 17.41 -10.19 7.48
CA TRP A 236 18.47 -9.54 8.27
C TRP A 236 19.71 -9.19 7.44
N ALA A 237 20.07 -10.03 6.45
CA ALA A 237 21.23 -9.78 5.60
C ALA A 237 20.95 -8.66 4.60
N VAL A 238 19.75 -8.63 3.99
CA VAL A 238 19.31 -7.50 3.13
C VAL A 238 19.26 -6.21 3.94
N HIS A 239 18.75 -6.26 5.17
CA HIS A 239 18.72 -5.12 6.09
C HIS A 239 20.13 -4.61 6.42
N ALA A 240 21.09 -5.52 6.70
CA ALA A 240 22.47 -5.13 6.91
C ALA A 240 23.12 -4.46 5.68
N LEU A 241 22.78 -4.92 4.46
CA LEU A 241 23.23 -4.33 3.20
C LEU A 241 22.55 -2.96 2.89
N ALA A 242 21.38 -2.71 3.44
CA ALA A 242 20.69 -1.44 3.25
C ALA A 242 21.47 -0.25 3.86
N TYR A 243 22.19 -0.44 4.96
CA TYR A 243 23.00 0.62 5.61
C TYR A 243 24.12 1.15 4.72
N PRO A 244 25.07 0.33 4.22
CA PRO A 244 26.10 0.83 3.33
C PRO A 244 25.53 1.36 2.01
N SER A 245 24.43 0.81 1.51
CA SER A 245 23.74 1.34 0.33
C SER A 245 23.17 2.74 0.59
N ALA A 246 22.54 2.99 1.73
CA ALA A 246 22.06 4.31 2.12
C ALA A 246 23.21 5.28 2.38
N ALA A 247 24.32 4.83 3.00
CA ALA A 247 25.49 5.65 3.19
C ALA A 247 26.10 6.08 1.85
N ALA A 248 26.20 5.19 0.87
CA ALA A 248 26.62 5.51 -0.48
C ALA A 248 25.66 6.53 -1.15
N ALA A 249 24.35 6.36 -0.99
CA ALA A 249 23.36 7.30 -1.50
C ALA A 249 23.55 8.69 -0.89
N PHE A 250 23.82 8.79 0.40
CA PHE A 250 24.11 10.07 1.06
C PHE A 250 25.40 10.69 0.56
N LEU A 251 26.48 9.90 0.45
CA LEU A 251 27.79 10.38 0.01
C LEU A 251 27.75 10.89 -1.45
N PHE A 252 27.13 10.13 -2.37
CA PHE A 252 27.21 10.44 -3.80
C PHE A 252 26.06 11.30 -4.32
N PHE A 253 24.93 11.40 -3.61
CA PHE A 253 23.75 12.13 -4.10
C PHE A 253 23.23 13.17 -3.11
N VAL A 254 23.00 12.80 -1.84
CA VAL A 254 22.33 13.69 -0.88
C VAL A 254 23.24 14.85 -0.45
N TRP A 255 24.48 14.59 -0.07
CA TRP A 255 25.44 15.62 0.31
C TRP A 255 25.83 16.52 -0.86
N PRO A 256 26.17 16.02 -2.06
CA PRO A 256 26.36 16.87 -3.23
C PRO A 256 25.14 17.75 -3.53
N TYR A 257 23.91 17.19 -3.45
CA TYR A 257 22.69 17.99 -3.60
C TYR A 257 22.63 19.14 -2.59
N ARG A 258 22.87 18.87 -1.30
CA ARG A 258 22.85 19.91 -0.25
C ARG A 258 23.88 21.01 -0.53
N ILE A 259 25.09 20.63 -0.94
CA ILE A 259 26.16 21.59 -1.32
C ILE A 259 25.72 22.42 -2.53
N MET A 260 25.20 21.80 -3.57
CA MET A 260 24.74 22.51 -4.77
C MET A 260 23.57 23.46 -4.47
N GLN A 261 22.66 23.07 -3.56
CA GLN A 261 21.56 23.96 -3.13
C GLN A 261 22.03 25.19 -2.37
N SER A 262 23.16 25.11 -1.64
CA SER A 262 23.72 26.25 -0.91
C SER A 262 24.41 27.27 -1.82
N VAL A 263 24.79 26.87 -3.05
CA VAL A 263 25.48 27.74 -4.03
C VAL A 263 24.47 28.17 -5.11
N PRO A 264 24.11 29.47 -5.21
CA PRO A 264 23.07 29.93 -6.14
C PRO A 264 23.30 29.52 -7.59
N ALA A 265 24.53 29.58 -8.09
CA ALA A 265 24.88 29.18 -9.45
C ALA A 265 24.69 27.70 -9.76
N LEU A 266 24.67 26.80 -8.74
CA LEU A 266 24.54 25.37 -8.89
C LEU A 266 23.10 24.85 -8.68
N ARG A 267 22.19 25.67 -8.14
CA ARG A 267 20.79 25.29 -7.87
C ARG A 267 20.05 24.68 -9.07
N PRO A 268 20.18 25.22 -10.31
CA PRO A 268 19.49 24.62 -11.46
C PRO A 268 19.92 23.17 -11.74
N TYR A 269 21.18 22.85 -11.50
CA TYR A 269 21.72 21.50 -11.67
C TYR A 269 21.27 20.56 -10.55
N ALA A 270 21.15 21.06 -9.32
CA ALA A 270 20.64 20.30 -8.18
C ALA A 270 19.20 19.82 -8.39
N ALA A 271 18.38 20.57 -9.13
CA ALA A 271 16.97 20.22 -9.38
C ALA A 271 16.79 18.83 -10.01
N ASN A 272 17.78 18.36 -10.79
CA ASN A 272 17.76 17.07 -11.48
C ASN A 272 18.51 15.95 -10.74
N MET A 273 19.08 16.22 -9.57
CA MET A 273 19.80 15.21 -8.79
C MET A 273 18.89 14.09 -8.33
N PRO A 274 19.31 12.82 -8.49
CA PRO A 274 18.58 11.68 -7.93
C PRO A 274 18.65 11.72 -6.40
N MET A 275 17.70 11.06 -5.75
CA MET A 275 17.65 10.89 -4.28
C MET A 275 17.59 12.20 -3.46
N LYS A 276 17.30 13.32 -4.11
CA LYS A 276 17.20 14.66 -3.45
C LYS A 276 16.16 14.73 -2.33
N GLN A 277 15.12 13.85 -2.38
CA GLN A 277 14.09 13.78 -1.35
C GLN A 277 14.66 13.44 0.04
N TYR A 278 15.78 12.70 0.10
CA TYR A 278 16.42 12.37 1.39
C TYR A 278 17.20 13.55 2.00
N ALA A 279 17.29 14.68 1.31
CA ALA A 279 17.95 15.84 1.89
C ALA A 279 17.20 16.43 3.09
N VAL A 280 15.89 16.20 3.16
CA VAL A 280 15.01 16.68 4.25
C VAL A 280 14.48 15.55 5.13
N LEU A 281 14.77 14.30 4.80
CA LEU A 281 14.34 13.14 5.54
C LEU A 281 15.46 12.57 6.42
N PRO A 282 15.13 11.89 7.53
CA PRO A 282 16.10 11.17 8.34
C PRO A 282 16.85 10.10 7.52
N PHE A 283 18.13 9.87 7.84
CA PHE A 283 18.94 8.82 7.20
C PHE A 283 18.26 7.44 7.25
N ARG A 284 17.57 7.15 8.36
CA ARG A 284 16.84 5.92 8.59
C ARG A 284 15.74 5.67 7.54
N VAL A 285 15.12 6.72 7.00
CA VAL A 285 14.15 6.60 5.89
C VAL A 285 14.85 6.14 4.61
N CYS A 286 16.04 6.65 4.33
CA CYS A 286 16.82 6.15 3.17
C CYS A 286 17.20 4.67 3.36
N VAL A 287 17.58 4.24 4.58
CA VAL A 287 17.84 2.83 4.88
C VAL A 287 16.61 1.97 4.63
N ASN A 288 15.42 2.44 5.08
CA ASN A 288 14.15 1.77 4.83
C ASN A 288 13.88 1.57 3.34
N ASP A 289 14.02 2.65 2.56
CA ASP A 289 13.77 2.59 1.11
C ASP A 289 14.82 1.75 0.35
N GLN A 290 16.05 1.61 0.89
CA GLN A 290 17.01 0.64 0.34
C GLN A 290 16.61 -0.80 0.69
N LEU A 291 16.09 -1.04 1.90
CA LEU A 291 15.58 -2.37 2.27
C LEU A 291 14.42 -2.77 1.36
N ASP A 292 13.40 -1.93 1.19
CA ASP A 292 12.28 -2.14 0.26
C ASP A 292 12.78 -2.49 -1.14
N ARG A 293 13.67 -1.67 -1.69
CA ARG A 293 14.21 -1.83 -3.05
C ARG A 293 14.81 -3.19 -3.32
N PHE A 294 15.43 -3.82 -2.33
CA PHE A 294 16.19 -5.07 -2.49
C PHE A 294 15.54 -6.29 -1.82
N SER A 295 14.44 -6.12 -1.08
CA SER A 295 13.79 -7.22 -0.35
C SER A 295 12.49 -7.72 -0.97
N ALA A 296 11.80 -6.89 -1.77
CA ALA A 296 10.49 -7.23 -2.33
C ALA A 296 10.60 -8.29 -3.46
N PRO A 297 10.03 -9.51 -3.30
CA PRO A 297 10.08 -10.56 -4.31
C PRO A 297 9.27 -10.24 -5.57
N ILE A 298 8.23 -9.43 -5.44
CA ILE A 298 7.38 -8.97 -6.54
C ILE A 298 7.54 -7.46 -6.65
N GLU A 299 7.88 -6.97 -7.83
CA GLU A 299 7.84 -5.56 -8.17
C GLU A 299 7.59 -5.42 -9.67
N ASN A 300 6.39 -4.96 -10.01
CA ASN A 300 5.99 -4.62 -11.36
C ASN A 300 6.15 -3.11 -11.57
N ARG A 301 6.38 -2.70 -12.82
CA ARG A 301 6.52 -1.30 -13.19
C ARG A 301 5.68 -1.02 -14.42
N TYR A 302 5.14 0.19 -14.49
CA TYR A 302 4.15 0.54 -15.49
C TYR A 302 4.54 1.81 -16.23
N THR A 303 4.19 1.84 -17.52
CA THR A 303 4.18 3.05 -18.32
C THR A 303 2.93 3.88 -17.99
N ARG A 304 2.94 5.16 -18.36
CA ARG A 304 1.76 6.02 -18.24
C ARG A 304 0.57 5.44 -19.00
N THR A 305 0.81 4.97 -20.22
CA THR A 305 -0.21 4.41 -21.11
C THR A 305 -0.89 3.18 -20.51
N GLU A 306 -0.14 2.30 -19.83
CA GLU A 306 -0.72 1.13 -19.15
C GLU A 306 -1.62 1.56 -17.99
N VAL A 307 -1.23 2.55 -17.20
CA VAL A 307 -2.08 3.05 -16.10
C VAL A 307 -3.34 3.72 -16.65
N GLU A 308 -3.23 4.52 -17.72
CA GLU A 308 -4.38 5.10 -18.41
C GLU A 308 -5.32 4.02 -18.95
N ALA A 309 -4.78 2.92 -19.48
CA ALA A 309 -5.57 1.79 -19.95
C ALA A 309 -6.33 1.08 -18.81
N TRP A 310 -5.71 0.90 -17.63
CA TRP A 310 -6.41 0.35 -16.46
C TRP A 310 -7.62 1.18 -16.03
N LEU A 311 -7.45 2.51 -15.95
CA LEU A 311 -8.53 3.42 -15.56
C LEU A 311 -9.66 3.44 -16.61
N SER A 312 -9.29 3.41 -17.89
CA SER A 312 -10.23 3.41 -19.02
C SER A 312 -10.99 2.09 -19.10
N SER A 313 -10.31 0.93 -19.04
CA SER A 313 -10.95 -0.40 -19.09
C SER A 313 -11.89 -0.65 -17.92
N ALA A 314 -11.62 0.01 -16.77
CA ALA A 314 -12.50 0.01 -15.61
C ALA A 314 -13.76 0.88 -15.76
N GLY A 315 -13.93 1.60 -16.86
CA GLY A 315 -15.06 2.48 -17.10
C GLY A 315 -15.11 3.71 -16.17
N LEU A 316 -13.97 4.06 -15.55
CA LEU A 316 -13.91 5.22 -14.66
C LEU A 316 -14.02 6.53 -15.44
N LYS A 317 -14.78 7.47 -14.89
CA LYS A 317 -14.92 8.82 -15.43
C LYS A 317 -13.93 9.77 -14.75
N GLN A 318 -13.70 10.93 -15.38
CA GLN A 318 -12.80 11.98 -14.88
C GLN A 318 -11.42 11.43 -14.50
N SER A 319 -10.98 10.36 -15.21
CA SER A 319 -9.73 9.70 -14.92
C SER A 319 -8.54 10.55 -15.36
N GLN A 320 -7.49 10.55 -14.55
CA GLN A 320 -6.23 11.22 -14.85
C GLN A 320 -5.02 10.44 -14.30
N VAL A 321 -3.90 10.60 -14.98
CA VAL A 321 -2.61 10.06 -14.52
C VAL A 321 -1.62 11.19 -14.32
N ILE A 322 -1.14 11.35 -13.09
CA ILE A 322 -0.23 12.41 -12.66
C ILE A 322 1.14 11.78 -12.37
N ALA A 323 2.21 12.40 -12.89
CA ALA A 323 3.58 11.99 -12.56
C ALA A 323 3.96 12.46 -11.16
N ASN A 324 4.34 11.51 -10.28
CA ASN A 324 4.80 11.78 -8.91
C ASN A 324 5.82 10.70 -8.49
N PHE A 325 7.07 10.79 -8.96
CA PHE A 325 8.11 9.75 -8.82
C PHE A 325 7.69 8.35 -9.33
N GLY A 326 6.46 8.16 -9.67
CA GLY A 326 5.74 7.07 -10.29
C GLY A 326 4.49 7.65 -10.94
N TRP A 327 3.44 6.84 -11.02
CA TRP A 327 2.16 7.24 -11.60
C TRP A 327 1.07 7.24 -10.53
N LEU A 328 0.50 8.40 -10.28
CA LEU A 328 -0.78 8.52 -9.56
C LEU A 328 -1.90 8.40 -10.58
N GLY A 329 -2.68 7.34 -10.52
CA GLY A 329 -3.89 7.15 -11.31
C GLY A 329 -5.11 7.41 -10.44
N THR A 330 -6.02 8.28 -10.87
CA THR A 330 -7.29 8.51 -10.17
C THR A 330 -8.45 8.49 -11.15
N GLY A 331 -9.65 8.13 -10.66
CA GLY A 331 -10.85 8.13 -11.45
C GLY A 331 -12.10 7.90 -10.60
N GLN A 332 -13.24 8.30 -11.12
CA GLN A 332 -14.54 8.23 -10.46
C GLN A 332 -15.40 7.10 -11.04
N LYS A 333 -15.97 6.26 -10.17
CA LYS A 333 -16.97 5.27 -10.56
C LYS A 333 -18.24 6.00 -11.05
N PRO A 334 -18.83 5.63 -12.20
CA PRO A 334 -20.07 6.22 -12.67
C PRO A 334 -21.18 6.14 -11.61
N GLU A 335 -22.03 7.16 -11.52
CA GLU A 335 -23.19 7.18 -10.60
C GLU A 335 -24.28 6.17 -10.99
N THR A 336 -24.37 5.88 -12.28
CA THR A 336 -25.33 4.90 -12.83
C THR A 336 -24.54 3.70 -13.37
N PRO A 337 -24.97 2.46 -13.14
CA PRO A 337 -24.36 1.32 -13.80
C PRO A 337 -24.35 1.55 -15.31
N VAL A 338 -23.20 1.44 -15.96
CA VAL A 338 -23.13 1.40 -17.41
C VAL A 338 -23.86 0.12 -17.82
N SER A 339 -25.08 0.26 -18.37
CA SER A 339 -25.74 -0.88 -19.01
C SER A 339 -24.91 -1.23 -20.24
N TYR A 340 -24.09 -2.26 -20.15
CA TYR A 340 -23.52 -2.87 -21.33
C TYR A 340 -24.68 -3.46 -22.11
N ALA A 341 -25.06 -2.82 -23.19
CA ALA A 341 -25.97 -3.41 -24.17
C ALA A 341 -25.32 -4.71 -24.65
N SER A 342 -25.99 -5.81 -24.36
CA SER A 342 -25.68 -7.18 -24.77
C SER A 342 -25.68 -7.34 -26.28
#